data_03820df372816a1aa43e5f628ae948e2
#
_entry.id   03820df372816a1aa43e5f628ae948e2
#
_cell.length_a   1.000
_cell.length_b   1.000
_cell.length_c   1.000
_cell.angle_alpha   90.00
_cell.angle_beta   90.00
_cell.angle_gamma   90.00
#
_symmetry.space_group_name_H-M   'P 1'
#
loop_
_entity.id
_entity.type
_entity.pdbx_description
1 polymer ?
#
loop_
_entity_poly.entity_id
_entity_poly.type
_entity_poly.pdbx_seq_one_letter_code
_entity_poly.pdbx_strand_id
1 'polypeptide(L)'
;MLTFFSTGESETVMEVYLGIDVGSVTTKFAVLGKDDQLIEALYLRTQGEPIATVQQGLRQIAQRLPSDVQIQGVGTTGSARHLAGIIVSADVIKNEITSHAVAALHYVPEVQTVIEIGGQDSKIILIRNGMVTDFGMNTVCAAGTGSFLDQQAMRLNIRIEDFGNRALESKKAVRIAGRCTVFAESDMIHKQQMGHRIEDIIYGLCQALVRNYLNNVGLGKEILAPIAFQGGVAFNQGIIRAFEETLETKVIVPPHHEVLGAVGAALLAHEDMTIRGNGTKFNGFGVADADFRTSSFECKACPNMCEISQIFLDSKVLARWGGRCEMWERVTSTLGG
;
A
#
# COMPACT_ATOMS: atom_id res chain seq x y z
N MET A 1 -54.30 -31.20 -14.37
CA MET A 1 -52.86 -31.53 -14.52
C MET A 1 -52.15 -30.21 -14.79
N LEU A 2 -51.78 -29.50 -13.72
CA LEU A 2 -51.07 -28.19 -13.78
C LEU A 2 -49.60 -28.44 -13.56
N THR A 3 -48.82 -28.33 -14.61
CA THR A 3 -47.34 -28.36 -14.59
C THR A 3 -46.82 -27.03 -14.05
N PHE A 4 -46.27 -27.05 -12.84
CA PHE A 4 -45.45 -25.96 -12.32
C PHE A 4 -44.15 -25.97 -13.04
N PHE A 5 -43.89 -24.95 -13.87
CA PHE A 5 -42.58 -24.61 -14.34
C PHE A 5 -41.88 -23.88 -13.18
N SER A 6 -40.94 -24.56 -12.53
CA SER A 6 -39.94 -23.93 -11.67
C SER A 6 -39.02 -23.15 -12.58
N THR A 7 -39.12 -21.83 -12.58
CA THR A 7 -38.11 -20.96 -13.09
C THR A 7 -36.97 -20.99 -12.08
N GLY A 8 -35.97 -21.84 -12.30
CA GLY A 8 -34.71 -21.75 -11.59
C GLY A 8 -34.05 -20.43 -11.96
N GLU A 9 -34.14 -19.42 -11.08
CA GLU A 9 -33.22 -18.31 -11.07
C GLU A 9 -31.83 -18.92 -10.85
N SER A 10 -31.00 -18.89 -11.86
CA SER A 10 -29.59 -19.19 -11.69
C SER A 10 -29.04 -18.11 -10.73
N GLU A 11 -28.74 -18.48 -9.50
CA GLU A 11 -27.97 -17.63 -8.59
C GLU A 11 -26.71 -17.22 -9.39
N THR A 12 -26.67 -15.96 -9.78
CA THR A 12 -25.51 -15.40 -10.49
C THR A 12 -24.39 -15.25 -9.47
N VAL A 13 -23.46 -16.20 -9.47
CA VAL A 13 -22.24 -16.15 -8.66
C VAL A 13 -21.52 -14.83 -8.92
N MET A 14 -21.25 -14.06 -7.86
CA MET A 14 -20.53 -12.82 -7.97
C MET A 14 -19.02 -13.09 -8.13
N GLU A 15 -18.49 -12.82 -9.32
CA GLU A 15 -17.06 -12.95 -9.63
C GLU A 15 -16.29 -11.73 -9.14
N VAL A 16 -15.23 -11.95 -8.36
CA VAL A 16 -14.42 -10.87 -7.78
C VAL A 16 -12.92 -11.17 -7.81
N TYR A 17 -12.12 -10.12 -7.69
CA TYR A 17 -10.66 -10.16 -7.67
C TYR A 17 -10.14 -9.58 -6.36
N LEU A 18 -9.23 -10.28 -5.72
CA LEU A 18 -8.67 -9.90 -4.43
C LEU A 18 -7.26 -9.34 -4.60
N GLY A 19 -7.02 -8.14 -4.11
CA GLY A 19 -5.69 -7.56 -4.00
C GLY A 19 -5.25 -7.42 -2.56
N ILE A 20 -3.99 -7.72 -2.29
CA ILE A 20 -3.38 -7.64 -0.96
C ILE A 20 -2.08 -6.86 -1.04
N ASP A 21 -2.00 -5.75 -0.30
CA ASP A 21 -0.79 -4.94 -0.15
C ASP A 21 -0.24 -5.10 1.27
N VAL A 22 0.89 -5.80 1.42
CA VAL A 22 1.50 -6.06 2.72
C VAL A 22 2.75 -5.21 2.91
N GLY A 23 2.54 -4.05 3.55
CA GLY A 23 3.61 -3.15 3.95
C GLY A 23 4.12 -3.42 5.36
N SER A 24 5.23 -2.77 5.73
CA SER A 24 5.85 -2.89 7.06
C SER A 24 4.97 -2.35 8.20
N VAL A 25 4.20 -1.28 7.96
CA VAL A 25 3.31 -0.64 8.94
C VAL A 25 1.89 -1.10 8.81
N THR A 26 1.41 -1.29 7.57
CA THR A 26 0.00 -1.53 7.28
C THR A 26 -0.17 -2.59 6.22
N THR A 27 -1.22 -3.41 6.37
CA THR A 27 -1.66 -4.40 5.38
C THR A 27 -3.06 -4.01 4.90
N LYS A 28 -3.25 -3.96 3.59
CA LYS A 28 -4.51 -3.55 2.97
C LYS A 28 -5.03 -4.66 2.07
N PHE A 29 -6.34 -4.73 1.99
CA PHE A 29 -7.07 -5.62 1.11
C PHE A 29 -8.04 -4.80 0.27
N ALA A 30 -8.23 -5.21 -0.97
CA ALA A 30 -9.25 -4.66 -1.86
C ALA A 30 -9.89 -5.80 -2.63
N VAL A 31 -11.20 -5.80 -2.68
CA VAL A 31 -12.00 -6.73 -3.48
C VAL A 31 -12.68 -5.94 -4.57
N LEU A 32 -12.37 -6.27 -5.81
CA LEU A 32 -12.97 -5.64 -6.99
C LEU A 32 -13.96 -6.58 -7.66
N GLY A 33 -15.05 -6.04 -8.16
CA GLY A 33 -15.96 -6.74 -9.06
C GLY A 33 -15.36 -6.91 -10.47
N LYS A 34 -16.09 -7.59 -11.31
CA LYS A 34 -15.75 -7.81 -12.73
C LYS A 34 -15.68 -6.50 -13.55
N ASP A 35 -16.32 -5.45 -13.07
CA ASP A 35 -16.33 -4.09 -13.64
C ASP A 35 -15.26 -3.18 -13.02
N ASP A 36 -14.30 -3.77 -12.29
CA ASP A 36 -13.22 -3.09 -11.57
C ASP A 36 -13.69 -2.11 -10.47
N GLN A 37 -14.97 -2.16 -10.07
CA GLN A 37 -15.48 -1.37 -8.95
C GLN A 37 -15.06 -1.98 -7.62
N LEU A 38 -14.65 -1.13 -6.67
CA LEU A 38 -14.32 -1.57 -5.32
C LEU A 38 -15.59 -1.97 -4.56
N ILE A 39 -15.66 -3.25 -4.18
CA ILE A 39 -16.77 -3.84 -3.43
C ILE A 39 -16.49 -3.77 -1.92
N GLU A 40 -15.29 -4.15 -1.52
CA GLU A 40 -14.87 -4.19 -0.12
C GLU A 40 -13.40 -3.77 0.01
N ALA A 41 -13.08 -3.10 1.10
CA ALA A 41 -11.70 -2.73 1.45
C ALA A 41 -11.44 -2.93 2.94
N LEU A 42 -10.20 -3.26 3.26
CA LEU A 42 -9.77 -3.42 4.63
C LEU A 42 -8.37 -2.82 4.81
N TYR A 43 -8.20 -2.08 5.91
CA TYR A 43 -6.93 -1.47 6.29
C TYR A 43 -6.56 -1.90 7.70
N LEU A 44 -5.45 -2.65 7.85
CA LEU A 44 -4.98 -3.20 9.12
C LEU A 44 -3.58 -2.69 9.45
N ARG A 45 -3.25 -2.62 10.74
CA ARG A 45 -1.87 -2.41 11.20
C ARG A 45 -1.11 -3.73 11.16
N THR A 46 0.05 -3.78 10.50
CA THR A 46 0.88 -5.01 10.37
C THR A 46 1.57 -5.38 11.68
N GLN A 47 2.01 -4.39 12.46
CA GLN A 47 2.63 -4.56 13.79
C GLN A 47 3.82 -5.56 13.83
N GLY A 48 4.52 -5.71 12.69
CA GLY A 48 5.63 -6.67 12.58
C GLY A 48 5.20 -8.14 12.37
N GLU A 49 3.90 -8.41 12.27
CA GLU A 49 3.34 -9.76 12.13
C GLU A 49 2.59 -9.93 10.80
N PRO A 50 3.28 -9.94 9.66
CA PRO A 50 2.62 -9.95 8.35
C PRO A 50 1.77 -11.21 8.12
N ILE A 51 2.18 -12.39 8.60
CA ILE A 51 1.42 -13.63 8.45
C ILE A 51 0.09 -13.52 9.18
N ALA A 52 0.14 -13.21 10.48
CA ALA A 52 -1.05 -13.09 11.32
C ALA A 52 -2.01 -12.01 10.77
N THR A 53 -1.45 -10.90 10.27
CA THR A 53 -2.25 -9.81 9.69
C THR A 53 -2.91 -10.22 8.37
N VAL A 54 -2.21 -10.96 7.50
CA VAL A 54 -2.81 -11.50 6.27
C VAL A 54 -3.95 -12.47 6.62
N GLN A 55 -3.72 -13.38 7.55
CA GLN A 55 -4.74 -14.33 8.00
C GLN A 55 -5.95 -13.62 8.62
N GLN A 56 -5.71 -12.61 9.47
CA GLN A 56 -6.79 -11.80 10.06
C GLN A 56 -7.60 -11.08 8.98
N GLY A 57 -6.92 -10.49 7.99
CA GLY A 57 -7.56 -9.80 6.88
C GLY A 57 -8.41 -10.73 6.04
N LEU A 58 -7.90 -11.93 5.70
CA LEU A 58 -8.66 -12.95 4.96
C LEU A 58 -9.94 -13.36 5.70
N ARG A 59 -9.87 -13.59 7.03
CA ARG A 59 -11.09 -13.90 7.83
C ARG A 59 -12.08 -12.76 7.79
N GLN A 60 -11.63 -11.51 7.92
CA GLN A 60 -12.52 -10.35 7.90
C GLN A 60 -13.15 -10.15 6.52
N ILE A 61 -12.38 -10.29 5.45
CA ILE A 61 -12.92 -10.21 4.08
C ILE A 61 -13.95 -11.31 3.85
N ALA A 62 -13.63 -12.58 4.21
CA ALA A 62 -14.57 -13.68 4.08
C ALA A 62 -15.90 -13.46 4.82
N GLN A 63 -15.85 -12.79 5.99
CA GLN A 63 -17.07 -12.48 6.76
C GLN A 63 -17.91 -11.33 6.18
N ARG A 64 -17.29 -10.44 5.39
CA ARG A 64 -17.97 -9.26 4.82
C ARG A 64 -18.51 -9.52 3.43
N LEU A 65 -17.95 -10.49 2.72
CA LEU A 65 -18.41 -10.86 1.39
C LEU A 65 -19.69 -11.74 1.48
N PRO A 66 -20.61 -11.61 0.52
CA PRO A 66 -21.74 -12.54 0.37
C PRO A 66 -21.26 -13.98 0.17
N SER A 67 -22.11 -14.95 0.54
CA SER A 67 -21.77 -16.39 0.46
C SER A 67 -21.63 -16.93 -0.96
N ASP A 68 -22.20 -16.25 -1.94
CA ASP A 68 -22.21 -16.58 -3.38
C ASP A 68 -21.05 -15.93 -4.16
N VAL A 69 -20.07 -15.32 -3.43
CA VAL A 69 -18.88 -14.73 -4.04
C VAL A 69 -17.87 -15.81 -4.40
N GLN A 70 -17.33 -15.71 -5.62
CA GLN A 70 -16.20 -16.50 -6.09
C GLN A 70 -15.00 -15.62 -6.41
N ILE A 71 -13.87 -15.85 -5.73
CA ILE A 71 -12.59 -15.21 -6.06
C ILE A 71 -12.08 -15.80 -7.38
N GLN A 72 -11.93 -14.98 -8.40
CA GLN A 72 -11.46 -15.35 -9.73
C GLN A 72 -9.95 -15.15 -9.91
N GLY A 73 -9.35 -14.27 -9.11
CA GLY A 73 -7.92 -14.01 -9.16
C GLY A 73 -7.43 -13.28 -7.91
N VAL A 74 -6.17 -13.52 -7.53
CA VAL A 74 -5.53 -12.90 -6.37
C VAL A 74 -4.20 -12.29 -6.75
N GLY A 75 -4.04 -10.99 -6.45
CA GLY A 75 -2.79 -10.25 -6.62
C GLY A 75 -2.19 -9.82 -5.30
N THR A 76 -0.86 -9.85 -5.19
CA THR A 76 -0.14 -9.37 -4.00
C THR A 76 0.92 -8.35 -4.35
N THR A 77 1.09 -7.36 -3.46
CA THR A 77 2.09 -6.30 -3.55
C THR A 77 2.59 -5.91 -2.15
N GLY A 78 3.44 -4.91 -2.06
CA GLY A 78 4.03 -4.46 -0.81
C GLY A 78 5.40 -5.07 -0.54
N SER A 79 6.01 -4.67 0.59
CA SER A 79 7.32 -5.16 1.00
C SER A 79 7.33 -6.67 1.28
N ALA A 80 6.23 -7.23 1.83
CA ALA A 80 6.08 -8.65 2.08
C ALA A 80 5.23 -9.38 1.02
N ARG A 81 5.15 -8.87 -0.22
CA ARG A 81 4.34 -9.43 -1.32
C ARG A 81 4.59 -10.91 -1.60
N HIS A 82 5.86 -11.36 -1.52
CA HIS A 82 6.21 -12.77 -1.78
C HIS A 82 5.66 -13.68 -0.68
N LEU A 83 5.80 -13.26 0.58
CA LEU A 83 5.24 -13.97 1.73
C LEU A 83 3.71 -14.09 1.60
N ALA A 84 3.04 -12.97 1.36
CA ALA A 84 1.59 -12.94 1.15
C ALA A 84 1.18 -13.81 -0.04
N GLY A 85 1.91 -13.70 -1.16
CA GLY A 85 1.66 -14.48 -2.37
C GLY A 85 1.73 -15.99 -2.15
N ILE A 86 2.64 -16.45 -1.30
CA ILE A 86 2.76 -17.86 -0.93
C ILE A 86 1.57 -18.30 -0.07
N ILE A 87 1.21 -17.48 0.95
CA ILE A 87 0.09 -17.78 1.85
C ILE A 87 -1.21 -17.96 1.08
N VAL A 88 -1.51 -17.04 0.16
CA VAL A 88 -2.77 -17.05 -0.59
C VAL A 88 -2.68 -17.79 -1.94
N SER A 89 -1.54 -18.36 -2.29
CA SER A 89 -1.28 -18.92 -3.63
C SER A 89 -1.64 -17.91 -4.74
N ALA A 90 -1.09 -16.69 -4.63
CA ALA A 90 -1.45 -15.60 -5.52
C ALA A 90 -1.16 -15.92 -6.99
N ASP A 91 -2.06 -15.48 -7.87
CA ASP A 91 -1.90 -15.58 -9.33
C ASP A 91 -0.86 -14.59 -9.84
N VAL A 92 -0.83 -13.40 -9.20
CA VAL A 92 0.07 -12.29 -9.58
C VAL A 92 0.79 -11.75 -8.35
N ILE A 93 2.11 -11.61 -8.45
CA ILE A 93 2.94 -10.94 -7.45
C ILE A 93 3.68 -9.79 -8.16
N LYS A 94 3.39 -8.55 -7.78
CA LYS A 94 3.99 -7.35 -8.39
C LYS A 94 4.57 -6.43 -7.33
N ASN A 95 5.55 -5.62 -7.76
CA ASN A 95 6.12 -4.60 -6.89
C ASN A 95 5.13 -3.43 -6.69
N GLU A 96 5.37 -2.64 -5.66
CA GLU A 96 4.53 -1.51 -5.27
C GLU A 96 4.42 -0.44 -6.36
N ILE A 97 5.51 -0.16 -7.08
CA ILE A 97 5.53 0.86 -8.13
C ILE A 97 4.49 0.52 -9.22
N THR A 98 4.50 -0.73 -9.68
CA THR A 98 3.54 -1.20 -10.70
C THR A 98 2.10 -1.13 -10.18
N SER A 99 1.84 -1.64 -8.97
CA SER A 99 0.50 -1.68 -8.40
C SER A 99 -0.06 -0.27 -8.17
N HIS A 100 0.73 0.63 -7.60
CA HIS A 100 0.31 2.02 -7.40
C HIS A 100 0.10 2.78 -8.72
N ALA A 101 0.91 2.52 -9.74
CA ALA A 101 0.75 3.14 -11.06
C ALA A 101 -0.54 2.68 -11.75
N VAL A 102 -0.82 1.37 -11.74
CA VAL A 102 -2.04 0.80 -12.33
C VAL A 102 -3.29 1.35 -11.65
N ALA A 103 -3.32 1.39 -10.31
CA ALA A 103 -4.44 1.97 -9.58
C ALA A 103 -4.61 3.47 -9.85
N ALA A 104 -3.50 4.23 -9.94
CA ALA A 104 -3.56 5.65 -10.25
C ALA A 104 -4.12 5.90 -11.67
N LEU A 105 -3.70 5.14 -12.66
CA LEU A 105 -4.21 5.21 -14.02
C LEU A 105 -5.70 4.82 -14.12
N HIS A 106 -6.15 3.87 -13.31
CA HIS A 106 -7.56 3.48 -13.27
C HIS A 106 -8.46 4.63 -12.81
N TYR A 107 -8.08 5.35 -11.75
CA TYR A 107 -8.89 6.47 -11.22
C TYR A 107 -8.61 7.82 -11.89
N VAL A 108 -7.40 8.02 -12.41
CA VAL A 108 -6.95 9.25 -13.08
C VAL A 108 -6.24 8.87 -14.38
N PRO A 109 -6.96 8.57 -15.45
CA PRO A 109 -6.38 8.00 -16.68
C PRO A 109 -5.27 8.83 -17.32
N GLU A 110 -5.29 10.15 -17.14
CA GLU A 110 -4.28 11.07 -17.68
C GLU A 110 -3.16 11.40 -16.69
N VAL A 111 -3.06 10.69 -15.54
CA VAL A 111 -2.04 10.97 -14.53
C VAL A 111 -0.64 10.90 -15.10
N GLN A 112 0.17 11.91 -14.78
CA GLN A 112 1.57 11.98 -15.19
C GLN A 112 2.54 11.83 -14.02
N THR A 113 2.10 12.15 -12.80
CA THR A 113 2.89 11.99 -11.58
C THR A 113 2.03 11.40 -10.47
N VAL A 114 2.54 10.37 -9.82
CA VAL A 114 1.94 9.81 -8.60
C VAL A 114 2.85 10.14 -7.43
N ILE A 115 2.29 10.82 -6.45
CA ILE A 115 2.88 11.02 -5.13
C ILE A 115 2.26 9.97 -4.20
N GLU A 116 3.07 9.09 -3.62
CA GLU A 116 2.61 8.13 -2.62
C GLU A 116 3.39 8.35 -1.32
N ILE A 117 2.66 8.55 -0.22
CA ILE A 117 3.26 8.67 1.11
C ILE A 117 2.55 7.70 2.06
N GLY A 118 3.28 6.66 2.41
CA GLY A 118 2.90 5.65 3.39
C GLY A 118 3.32 6.00 4.82
N GLY A 119 3.25 4.99 5.68
CA GLY A 119 3.65 5.13 7.09
C GLY A 119 5.16 5.26 7.28
N GLN A 120 5.97 4.44 6.61
CA GLN A 120 7.44 4.41 6.76
C GLN A 120 8.22 4.71 5.49
N ASP A 121 7.59 4.69 4.35
CA ASP A 121 8.21 4.98 3.07
C ASP A 121 7.41 6.02 2.29
N SER A 122 8.01 6.53 1.23
CA SER A 122 7.34 7.40 0.29
C SER A 122 7.91 7.19 -1.11
N LYS A 123 7.07 7.39 -2.12
CA LYS A 123 7.42 7.12 -3.51
C LYS A 123 6.90 8.23 -4.41
N ILE A 124 7.65 8.50 -5.48
CA ILE A 124 7.19 9.25 -6.64
C ILE A 124 7.25 8.33 -7.86
N ILE A 125 6.21 8.33 -8.67
CA ILE A 125 6.14 7.54 -9.90
C ILE A 125 5.82 8.49 -11.04
N LEU A 126 6.65 8.50 -12.07
CA LEU A 126 6.45 9.29 -13.27
C LEU A 126 5.86 8.42 -14.37
N ILE A 127 4.74 8.85 -14.91
CA ILE A 127 3.99 8.13 -15.93
C ILE A 127 3.95 9.00 -17.20
N ARG A 128 4.27 8.41 -18.33
CA ARG A 128 4.16 9.06 -19.64
C ARG A 128 3.50 8.09 -20.62
N ASN A 129 2.46 8.55 -21.29
CA ASN A 129 1.68 7.73 -22.22
C ASN A 129 1.18 6.41 -21.60
N GLY A 130 0.71 6.45 -20.33
CA GLY A 130 0.21 5.29 -19.61
C GLY A 130 1.28 4.32 -19.11
N MET A 131 2.56 4.63 -19.24
CA MET A 131 3.67 3.78 -18.81
C MET A 131 4.53 4.46 -17.75
N VAL A 132 4.99 3.69 -16.78
CA VAL A 132 5.98 4.16 -15.79
C VAL A 132 7.32 4.36 -16.51
N THR A 133 7.81 5.60 -16.50
CA THR A 133 9.10 5.97 -17.12
C THR A 133 10.21 6.15 -16.11
N ASP A 134 9.90 6.54 -14.89
CA ASP A 134 10.86 6.73 -13.82
C ASP A 134 10.15 6.67 -12.46
N PHE A 135 10.90 6.41 -11.40
CA PHE A 135 10.40 6.45 -10.03
C PHE A 135 11.50 6.82 -9.04
N GLY A 136 11.11 7.25 -7.86
CA GLY A 136 11.99 7.43 -6.71
C GLY A 136 11.35 6.87 -5.46
N MET A 137 12.15 6.36 -4.53
CA MET A 137 11.68 5.84 -3.25
C MET A 137 12.55 6.37 -2.12
N ASN A 138 11.88 6.71 -1.02
CA ASN A 138 12.50 6.98 0.27
C ASN A 138 12.09 5.87 1.25
N THR A 139 13.04 5.01 1.58
CA THR A 139 12.84 3.89 2.50
C THR A 139 13.63 4.05 3.81
N VAL A 140 14.34 5.17 3.98
CA VAL A 140 15.30 5.36 5.08
C VAL A 140 14.95 6.55 5.97
N CYS A 141 14.47 7.66 5.38
CA CYS A 141 14.24 8.90 6.11
C CYS A 141 12.78 9.08 6.52
N ALA A 142 12.49 9.01 7.81
CA ALA A 142 11.15 9.19 8.35
C ALA A 142 10.57 10.60 8.10
N ALA A 143 11.40 11.64 7.88
CA ALA A 143 10.94 13.02 7.74
C ALA A 143 9.99 13.27 6.56
N GLY A 144 10.01 12.41 5.54
CA GLY A 144 9.12 12.45 4.37
C GLY A 144 8.00 11.41 4.40
N THR A 145 7.59 10.91 5.57
CA THR A 145 6.63 9.81 5.72
C THR A 145 5.57 10.10 6.78
N GLY A 146 4.54 9.26 6.83
CA GLY A 146 3.44 9.38 7.81
C GLY A 146 3.90 9.26 9.26
N SER A 147 4.91 8.42 9.54
CA SER A 147 5.45 8.24 10.90
C SER A 147 6.00 9.55 11.49
N PHE A 148 6.52 10.45 10.65
CA PHE A 148 6.91 11.79 11.10
C PHE A 148 5.71 12.57 11.65
N LEU A 149 4.59 12.57 10.91
CA LEU A 149 3.37 13.29 11.33
C LEU A 149 2.77 12.66 12.59
N ASP A 150 2.70 11.33 12.65
CA ASP A 150 2.19 10.61 13.82
C ASP A 150 2.97 11.00 15.09
N GLN A 151 4.31 11.04 14.98
CA GLN A 151 5.18 11.42 16.10
C GLN A 151 4.96 12.88 16.52
N GLN A 152 4.85 13.81 15.56
CA GLN A 152 4.63 15.21 15.90
C GLN A 152 3.23 15.45 16.48
N ALA A 153 2.20 14.78 15.95
CA ALA A 153 0.85 14.84 16.47
C ALA A 153 0.79 14.36 17.93
N MET A 154 1.43 13.22 18.22
CA MET A 154 1.54 12.69 19.59
C MET A 154 2.23 13.67 20.54
N ARG A 155 3.34 14.31 20.13
CA ARG A 155 4.05 15.29 20.94
C ARG A 155 3.25 16.58 21.21
N LEU A 156 2.43 16.98 20.24
CA LEU A 156 1.55 18.12 20.38
C LEU A 156 0.25 17.78 21.12
N ASN A 157 0.07 16.50 21.51
CA ASN A 157 -1.16 15.96 22.11
C ASN A 157 -2.40 16.26 21.23
N ILE A 158 -2.26 16.04 19.93
CA ILE A 158 -3.30 16.23 18.92
C ILE A 158 -3.53 14.88 18.24
N ARG A 159 -4.78 14.53 17.99
CA ARG A 159 -5.10 13.35 17.19
C ARG A 159 -4.63 13.55 15.76
N ILE A 160 -4.08 12.52 15.14
CA ILE A 160 -3.55 12.61 13.76
C ILE A 160 -4.67 12.96 12.76
N GLU A 161 -5.90 12.53 13.02
CA GLU A 161 -7.07 12.81 12.20
C GLU A 161 -7.44 14.31 12.19
N ASP A 162 -7.15 15.02 13.28
CA ASP A 162 -7.43 16.45 13.42
C ASP A 162 -6.28 17.32 12.89
N PHE A 163 -5.10 16.73 12.69
CA PHE A 163 -3.86 17.45 12.39
C PHE A 163 -3.95 18.27 11.09
N GLY A 164 -4.47 17.65 10.02
CA GLY A 164 -4.63 18.31 8.73
C GLY A 164 -5.61 19.48 8.76
N ASN A 165 -6.76 19.32 9.44
CA ASN A 165 -7.76 20.38 9.56
C ASN A 165 -7.23 21.56 10.36
N ARG A 166 -6.49 21.32 11.45
CA ARG A 166 -5.83 22.39 12.20
C ARG A 166 -4.77 23.12 11.37
N ALA A 167 -4.06 22.42 10.49
CA ALA A 167 -3.12 23.05 9.57
C ALA A 167 -3.80 24.10 8.67
N LEU A 168 -5.05 23.85 8.24
CA LEU A 168 -5.81 24.78 7.39
C LEU A 168 -6.18 26.10 8.11
N GLU A 169 -6.23 26.10 9.44
CA GLU A 169 -6.49 27.28 10.26
C GLU A 169 -5.27 28.20 10.41
N SER A 170 -4.12 27.81 9.85
CA SER A 170 -2.90 28.61 9.87
C SER A 170 -3.08 29.93 9.13
N LYS A 171 -2.70 31.02 9.79
CA LYS A 171 -2.68 32.35 9.21
C LYS A 171 -1.30 32.73 8.66
N LYS A 172 -0.24 32.20 9.28
CA LYS A 172 1.14 32.45 8.91
C LYS A 172 2.02 31.30 9.35
N ALA A 173 2.25 30.36 8.44
CA ALA A 173 3.10 29.21 8.72
C ALA A 173 4.47 29.63 9.27
N VAL A 174 4.96 28.92 10.27
CA VAL A 174 6.31 29.11 10.77
C VAL A 174 7.27 28.15 10.05
N ARG A 175 8.46 28.65 9.76
CA ARG A 175 9.47 27.80 9.11
C ARG A 175 9.96 26.74 10.10
N ILE A 176 9.84 25.46 9.71
CA ILE A 176 10.35 24.29 10.42
C ILE A 176 11.43 23.64 9.56
N ALA A 177 12.49 23.10 10.17
CA ALA A 177 13.53 22.34 9.46
C ALA A 177 12.93 21.10 8.78
N GLY A 178 13.23 20.87 7.49
CA GLY A 178 12.66 19.76 6.70
C GLY A 178 13.63 18.63 6.38
N ARG A 179 14.90 18.70 6.81
CA ARG A 179 15.91 17.69 6.45
C ARG A 179 15.92 16.47 7.35
N CYS A 180 15.59 16.64 8.62
CA CYS A 180 15.70 15.60 9.63
C CYS A 180 14.58 15.76 10.65
N THR A 181 13.97 14.64 11.06
CA THR A 181 12.90 14.62 12.07
C THR A 181 13.33 15.23 13.39
N VAL A 182 14.57 14.97 13.84
CA VAL A 182 15.10 15.50 15.10
C VAL A 182 15.20 17.02 15.08
N PHE A 183 15.68 17.61 13.99
CA PHE A 183 15.75 19.07 13.86
C PHE A 183 14.37 19.70 13.69
N ALA A 184 13.47 19.04 12.94
CA ALA A 184 12.09 19.51 12.81
C ALA A 184 11.39 19.56 14.17
N GLU A 185 11.60 18.54 15.01
CA GLU A 185 11.06 18.48 16.37
C GLU A 185 11.65 19.57 17.29
N SER A 186 12.96 19.77 17.25
CA SER A 186 13.63 20.83 18.03
C SER A 186 13.11 22.20 17.63
N ASP A 187 12.96 22.46 16.32
CA ASP A 187 12.37 23.71 15.81
C ASP A 187 10.92 23.88 16.27
N MET A 188 10.10 22.81 16.19
CA MET A 188 8.72 22.83 16.66
C MET A 188 8.63 23.24 18.12
N ILE A 189 9.42 22.63 19.01
CA ILE A 189 9.46 22.96 20.43
C ILE A 189 9.88 24.41 20.63
N HIS A 190 10.92 24.85 19.94
CA HIS A 190 11.37 26.25 20.01
C HIS A 190 10.28 27.24 19.59
N LYS A 191 9.54 26.95 18.51
CA LYS A 191 8.43 27.80 18.06
C LYS A 191 7.28 27.86 19.07
N GLN A 192 6.98 26.75 19.75
CA GLN A 192 6.01 26.72 20.85
C GLN A 192 6.46 27.65 22.00
N GLN A 193 7.75 27.56 22.41
CA GLN A 193 8.31 28.39 23.46
C GLN A 193 8.30 29.90 23.11
N MET A 194 8.41 30.23 21.82
CA MET A 194 8.29 31.58 21.32
C MET A 194 6.84 32.11 21.26
N GLY A 195 5.85 31.29 21.60
CA GLY A 195 4.43 31.67 21.62
C GLY A 195 3.76 31.69 20.26
N HIS A 196 4.31 31.01 19.24
CA HIS A 196 3.62 30.83 17.97
C HIS A 196 2.33 30.02 18.13
N ARG A 197 1.32 30.34 17.34
CA ARG A 197 0.06 29.56 17.31
C ARG A 197 0.32 28.14 16.87
N ILE A 198 -0.41 27.22 17.47
CA ILE A 198 -0.25 25.78 17.19
C ILE A 198 -0.57 25.44 15.73
N GLU A 199 -1.58 26.10 15.14
CA GLU A 199 -1.98 25.93 13.74
C GLU A 199 -0.86 26.34 12.77
N ASP A 200 -0.15 27.43 13.09
CA ASP A 200 0.98 27.93 12.29
C ASP A 200 2.18 26.98 12.36
N ILE A 201 2.38 26.35 13.51
CA ILE A 201 3.42 25.32 13.73
C ILE A 201 3.05 24.05 12.94
N ILE A 202 1.80 23.56 13.05
CA ILE A 202 1.32 22.37 12.35
C ILE A 202 1.46 22.54 10.83
N TYR A 203 1.05 23.69 10.30
CA TYR A 203 1.22 23.91 8.87
C TYR A 203 2.69 24.01 8.46
N GLY A 204 3.54 24.59 9.30
CA GLY A 204 5.00 24.57 9.11
C GLY A 204 5.60 23.16 9.05
N LEU A 205 5.05 22.22 9.84
CA LEU A 205 5.41 20.80 9.80
C LEU A 205 4.94 20.14 8.49
N CYS A 206 3.73 20.45 8.01
CA CYS A 206 3.25 19.97 6.70
C CYS A 206 4.17 20.44 5.58
N GLN A 207 4.52 21.72 5.55
CA GLN A 207 5.46 22.27 4.57
C GLN A 207 6.87 21.65 4.70
N ALA A 208 7.32 21.31 5.92
CA ALA A 208 8.60 20.65 6.14
C ALA A 208 8.62 19.23 5.55
N LEU A 209 7.54 18.46 5.72
CA LEU A 209 7.39 17.14 5.11
C LEU A 209 7.43 17.22 3.59
N VAL A 210 6.66 18.13 2.98
CA VAL A 210 6.62 18.29 1.52
C VAL A 210 8.01 18.68 0.97
N ARG A 211 8.72 19.60 1.62
CA ARG A 211 10.10 19.95 1.24
C ARG A 211 11.05 18.76 1.36
N ASN A 212 10.91 17.96 2.42
CA ASN A 212 11.72 16.74 2.59
C ASN A 212 11.43 15.74 1.48
N TYR A 213 10.16 15.48 1.22
CA TYR A 213 9.72 14.56 0.18
C TYR A 213 10.28 14.98 -1.19
N LEU A 214 10.06 16.21 -1.62
CA LEU A 214 10.53 16.68 -2.92
C LEU A 214 12.06 16.67 -3.05
N ASN A 215 12.79 16.96 -1.97
CA ASN A 215 14.25 16.91 -1.97
C ASN A 215 14.83 15.50 -1.96
N ASN A 216 14.10 14.49 -1.48
CA ASN A 216 14.58 13.11 -1.42
C ASN A 216 14.13 12.29 -2.63
N VAL A 217 12.84 12.28 -2.95
CA VAL A 217 12.30 11.44 -4.04
C VAL A 217 11.99 12.22 -5.30
N GLY A 218 11.73 13.52 -5.18
CA GLY A 218 11.41 14.41 -6.30
C GLY A 218 12.62 15.06 -6.97
N LEU A 219 13.81 14.99 -6.35
CA LEU A 219 14.99 15.68 -6.86
C LEU A 219 15.38 15.19 -8.27
N GLY A 220 15.49 16.13 -9.22
CA GLY A 220 15.81 15.81 -10.60
C GLY A 220 14.68 15.15 -11.40
N LYS A 221 13.48 15.03 -10.81
CA LYS A 221 12.30 14.46 -11.47
C LYS A 221 11.48 15.56 -12.15
N GLU A 222 10.98 15.28 -13.34
CA GLU A 222 10.04 16.15 -14.04
C GLU A 222 8.61 15.88 -13.54
N ILE A 223 8.16 16.67 -12.56
CA ILE A 223 6.84 16.53 -11.94
C ILE A 223 5.82 17.28 -12.80
N LEU A 224 4.97 16.54 -13.49
CA LEU A 224 3.94 17.09 -14.40
C LEU A 224 2.54 16.74 -13.90
N ALA A 225 1.61 17.68 -14.12
CA ALA A 225 0.18 17.47 -13.90
C ALA A 225 -0.45 16.67 -15.07
N PRO A 226 -1.52 15.89 -14.84
CA PRO A 226 -2.21 15.69 -13.55
C PRO A 226 -1.38 14.92 -12.53
N ILE A 227 -1.45 15.36 -11.26
CA ILE A 227 -0.74 14.76 -10.14
C ILE A 227 -1.75 14.02 -9.26
N ALA A 228 -1.58 12.72 -9.07
CA ALA A 228 -2.34 11.94 -8.10
C ALA A 228 -1.57 11.82 -6.78
N PHE A 229 -2.23 12.09 -5.65
CA PHE A 229 -1.67 11.90 -4.32
C PHE A 229 -2.41 10.80 -3.58
N GLN A 230 -1.69 9.76 -3.18
CA GLN A 230 -2.22 8.54 -2.56
C GLN A 230 -1.40 8.09 -1.35
N GLY A 231 -1.86 7.03 -0.68
CA GLY A 231 -1.32 6.56 0.58
C GLY A 231 -2.04 7.19 1.79
N GLY A 232 -1.71 6.71 2.99
CA GLY A 232 -2.40 7.13 4.22
C GLY A 232 -2.23 8.62 4.55
N VAL A 233 -1.15 9.25 4.11
CA VAL A 233 -0.91 10.70 4.34
C VAL A 233 -1.83 11.58 3.51
N ALA A 234 -2.44 11.08 2.45
CA ALA A 234 -3.38 11.84 1.62
C ALA A 234 -4.71 12.18 2.33
N PHE A 235 -4.99 11.62 3.51
CA PHE A 235 -6.05 12.13 4.40
C PHE A 235 -5.77 13.53 4.94
N ASN A 236 -4.50 13.95 4.98
CA ASN A 236 -4.10 15.20 5.62
C ASN A 236 -4.24 16.38 4.67
N GLN A 237 -5.29 17.19 4.86
CA GLN A 237 -5.59 18.36 4.04
C GLN A 237 -4.49 19.44 4.08
N GLY A 238 -3.74 19.55 5.18
CA GLY A 238 -2.60 20.47 5.30
C GLY A 238 -1.43 20.05 4.39
N ILE A 239 -1.22 18.74 4.19
CA ILE A 239 -0.21 18.21 3.26
C ILE A 239 -0.63 18.47 1.81
N ILE A 240 -1.91 18.22 1.48
CA ILE A 240 -2.45 18.49 0.13
C ILE A 240 -2.21 19.97 -0.22
N ARG A 241 -2.64 20.87 0.66
CA ARG A 241 -2.41 22.31 0.50
C ARG A 241 -0.92 22.67 0.34
N ALA A 242 -0.04 22.05 1.14
CA ALA A 242 1.39 22.30 1.07
C ALA A 242 2.01 21.83 -0.25
N PHE A 243 1.54 20.70 -0.81
CA PHE A 243 1.92 20.24 -2.16
C PHE A 243 1.42 21.21 -3.23
N GLU A 244 0.14 21.58 -3.21
CA GLU A 244 -0.44 22.53 -4.18
C GLU A 244 0.28 23.87 -4.19
N GLU A 245 0.59 24.43 -3.02
CA GLU A 245 1.35 25.68 -2.90
C GLU A 245 2.80 25.53 -3.41
N THR A 246 3.45 24.39 -3.16
CA THR A 246 4.85 24.18 -3.55
C THR A 246 5.02 23.85 -5.02
N LEU A 247 4.06 23.11 -5.60
CA LEU A 247 4.09 22.68 -6.99
C LEU A 247 3.33 23.63 -7.92
N GLU A 248 2.68 24.66 -7.36
CA GLU A 248 1.86 25.65 -8.07
C GLU A 248 0.79 25.01 -8.98
N THR A 249 0.28 23.84 -8.59
CA THR A 249 -0.73 23.09 -9.33
C THR A 249 -1.63 22.30 -8.40
N LYS A 250 -2.80 21.92 -8.91
CA LYS A 250 -3.74 21.08 -8.17
C LYS A 250 -3.26 19.66 -8.05
N VAL A 251 -3.56 19.05 -6.90
CA VAL A 251 -3.26 17.66 -6.60
C VAL A 251 -4.59 16.90 -6.47
N ILE A 252 -4.72 15.81 -7.20
CA ILE A 252 -5.90 14.95 -7.20
C ILE A 252 -5.70 13.86 -6.15
N VAL A 253 -6.61 13.75 -5.20
CA VAL A 253 -6.67 12.63 -4.28
C VAL A 253 -7.73 11.65 -4.80
N PRO A 254 -7.33 10.49 -5.35
CA PRO A 254 -8.27 9.51 -5.84
C PRO A 254 -9.15 8.94 -4.71
N PRO A 255 -10.37 8.44 -5.02
CA PRO A 255 -11.12 7.68 -4.04
C PRO A 255 -10.30 6.47 -3.57
N HIS A 256 -10.52 6.05 -2.33
CA HIS A 256 -9.84 4.89 -1.72
C HIS A 256 -8.29 4.99 -1.74
N HIS A 257 -7.77 6.22 -1.71
CA HIS A 257 -6.33 6.50 -1.81
C HIS A 257 -5.46 5.74 -0.81
N GLU A 258 -6.03 5.29 0.29
CA GLU A 258 -5.34 4.55 1.37
C GLU A 258 -5.12 3.07 1.04
N VAL A 259 -5.88 2.49 0.09
CA VAL A 259 -5.80 1.08 -0.30
C VAL A 259 -5.39 0.86 -1.77
N LEU A 260 -4.94 1.90 -2.47
CA LEU A 260 -4.65 1.83 -3.90
C LEU A 260 -3.56 0.81 -4.27
N GLY A 261 -2.61 0.51 -3.38
CA GLY A 261 -1.67 -0.60 -3.60
C GLY A 261 -2.40 -1.94 -3.77
N ALA A 262 -3.38 -2.21 -2.90
CA ALA A 262 -4.20 -3.42 -2.98
C ALA A 262 -5.15 -3.39 -4.19
N VAL A 263 -5.77 -2.24 -4.49
CA VAL A 263 -6.59 -2.06 -5.70
C VAL A 263 -5.77 -2.38 -6.96
N GLY A 264 -4.57 -1.83 -7.08
CA GLY A 264 -3.69 -2.12 -8.22
C GLY A 264 -3.30 -3.59 -8.33
N ALA A 265 -3.09 -4.27 -7.19
CA ALA A 265 -2.83 -5.71 -7.18
C ALA A 265 -4.04 -6.53 -7.66
N ALA A 266 -5.27 -6.13 -7.28
CA ALA A 266 -6.50 -6.77 -7.76
C ALA A 266 -6.73 -6.53 -9.26
N LEU A 267 -6.53 -5.30 -9.76
CA LEU A 267 -6.60 -4.98 -11.18
C LEU A 267 -5.62 -5.82 -12.01
N LEU A 268 -4.39 -5.96 -11.55
CA LEU A 268 -3.38 -6.78 -12.20
C LEU A 268 -3.74 -8.29 -12.18
N ALA A 269 -4.40 -8.75 -11.12
CA ALA A 269 -4.92 -10.11 -11.08
C ALA A 269 -6.07 -10.29 -12.08
N HIS A 270 -6.99 -9.34 -12.18
CA HIS A 270 -8.08 -9.37 -13.17
C HIS A 270 -7.54 -9.41 -14.61
N GLU A 271 -6.59 -8.53 -14.93
CA GLU A 271 -5.94 -8.51 -16.24
C GLU A 271 -5.27 -9.85 -16.57
N ASP A 272 -4.47 -10.40 -15.64
CA ASP A 272 -3.77 -11.67 -15.82
C ASP A 272 -4.73 -12.83 -16.05
N MET A 273 -5.81 -12.92 -15.27
CA MET A 273 -6.82 -13.98 -15.41
C MET A 273 -7.58 -13.85 -16.74
N THR A 274 -7.87 -12.62 -17.18
CA THR A 274 -8.49 -12.38 -18.48
C THR A 274 -7.61 -12.83 -19.65
N ILE A 275 -6.29 -12.58 -19.55
CA ILE A 275 -5.31 -12.97 -20.58
C ILE A 275 -5.07 -14.49 -20.59
N ARG A 276 -4.89 -15.10 -19.42
CA ARG A 276 -4.51 -16.53 -19.33
C ARG A 276 -5.70 -17.47 -19.52
N GLY A 277 -6.91 -17.05 -19.14
CA GLY A 277 -8.11 -17.90 -19.20
C GLY A 277 -8.09 -19.16 -18.31
N ASN A 278 -7.13 -19.26 -17.40
CA ASN A 278 -7.01 -20.37 -16.45
C ASN A 278 -7.69 -19.99 -15.13
N GLY A 279 -8.19 -20.98 -14.37
CA GLY A 279 -8.73 -20.73 -13.03
C GLY A 279 -7.67 -20.22 -12.04
N THR A 280 -8.11 -19.53 -10.98
CA THR A 280 -7.23 -19.01 -9.92
C THR A 280 -6.54 -20.13 -9.15
N LYS A 281 -5.35 -19.84 -8.65
CA LYS A 281 -4.58 -20.71 -7.73
C LYS A 281 -4.98 -20.53 -6.28
N PHE A 282 -5.84 -19.58 -5.99
CA PHE A 282 -6.27 -19.27 -4.63
C PHE A 282 -6.97 -20.46 -3.98
N ASN A 283 -6.42 -20.96 -2.88
CA ASN A 283 -6.92 -22.13 -2.16
C ASN A 283 -8.13 -21.83 -1.24
N GLY A 284 -8.78 -20.68 -1.41
CA GLY A 284 -9.90 -20.27 -0.59
C GLY A 284 -9.49 -19.65 0.75
N PHE A 285 -10.48 -19.13 1.46
CA PHE A 285 -10.25 -18.41 2.73
C PHE A 285 -9.81 -19.34 3.89
N GLY A 286 -9.90 -20.65 3.74
CA GLY A 286 -9.43 -21.63 4.74
C GLY A 286 -7.93 -21.53 5.06
N VAL A 287 -7.12 -20.96 4.16
CA VAL A 287 -5.69 -20.69 4.42
C VAL A 287 -5.47 -19.71 5.59
N ALA A 288 -6.50 -18.97 5.98
CA ALA A 288 -6.45 -18.08 7.14
C ALA A 288 -6.26 -18.83 8.48
N ASP A 289 -6.57 -20.12 8.54
CA ASP A 289 -6.45 -20.94 9.74
C ASP A 289 -5.27 -21.92 9.71
N ALA A 290 -4.45 -21.84 8.67
CA ALA A 290 -3.28 -22.72 8.49
C ALA A 290 -2.11 -22.27 9.41
N ASP A 291 -1.29 -23.22 9.89
CA ASP A 291 -0.10 -22.95 10.74
C ASP A 291 1.11 -22.61 9.88
N PHE A 292 1.21 -21.34 9.47
CA PHE A 292 2.39 -20.83 8.78
C PHE A 292 3.46 -20.39 9.77
N ARG A 293 4.72 -20.79 9.50
CA ARG A 293 5.89 -20.35 10.26
C ARG A 293 6.98 -19.87 9.33
N THR A 294 7.76 -18.89 9.78
CA THR A 294 8.92 -18.40 9.05
C THR A 294 10.19 -18.63 9.83
N SER A 295 11.29 -18.82 9.12
CA SER A 295 12.64 -18.72 9.68
C SER A 295 13.58 -18.15 8.64
N SER A 296 14.76 -17.70 9.05
CA SER A 296 15.83 -17.30 8.14
C SER A 296 17.14 -18.00 8.48
N PHE A 297 18.03 -18.09 7.51
CA PHE A 297 19.40 -18.55 7.69
C PHE A 297 20.33 -17.82 6.72
N GLU A 298 21.59 -17.72 7.10
CA GLU A 298 22.61 -17.15 6.23
C GLU A 298 23.12 -18.21 5.22
N CYS A 299 23.08 -17.87 3.94
CA CYS A 299 23.65 -18.70 2.88
C CYS A 299 25.18 -18.61 2.90
N LYS A 300 25.85 -19.75 3.03
CA LYS A 300 27.32 -19.86 3.07
C LYS A 300 27.93 -20.32 1.73
N ALA A 301 27.15 -20.33 0.65
CA ALA A 301 27.61 -20.86 -0.64
C ALA A 301 28.58 -19.90 -1.39
N CYS A 302 28.57 -18.60 -1.08
CA CYS A 302 29.45 -17.60 -1.70
C CYS A 302 29.65 -16.38 -0.78
N PRO A 303 30.56 -15.46 -1.12
CA PRO A 303 30.86 -14.29 -0.30
C PRO A 303 29.69 -13.30 -0.09
N ASN A 304 28.61 -13.43 -0.86
CA ASN A 304 27.42 -12.57 -0.67
C ASN A 304 26.68 -12.82 0.64
N MET A 305 26.85 -13.99 1.25
CA MET A 305 26.23 -14.39 2.54
C MET A 305 24.79 -13.93 2.68
N CYS A 306 23.97 -14.20 1.64
CA CYS A 306 22.58 -13.75 1.59
C CYS A 306 21.78 -14.32 2.79
N GLU A 307 20.95 -13.51 3.40
CA GLU A 307 19.93 -13.99 4.33
C GLU A 307 18.78 -14.60 3.54
N ILE A 308 18.56 -15.90 3.71
CA ILE A 308 17.51 -16.66 3.03
C ILE A 308 16.33 -16.81 4.00
N SER A 309 15.22 -16.21 3.65
CA SER A 309 13.95 -16.42 4.35
C SER A 309 13.26 -17.68 3.82
N GLN A 310 12.58 -18.40 4.69
CA GLN A 310 11.78 -19.55 4.31
C GLN A 310 10.46 -19.60 5.09
N ILE A 311 9.42 -20.11 4.44
CA ILE A 311 8.10 -20.29 5.02
C ILE A 311 7.76 -21.76 5.04
N PHE A 312 7.12 -22.18 6.14
CA PHE A 312 6.67 -23.54 6.38
C PHE A 312 5.15 -23.54 6.53
N LEU A 313 4.57 -24.65 6.11
CA LEU A 313 3.22 -25.06 6.45
C LEU A 313 3.33 -26.49 7.03
N ASP A 314 2.83 -26.70 8.23
CA ASP A 314 2.88 -28.00 8.92
C ASP A 314 4.27 -28.67 8.88
N SER A 315 5.32 -27.89 9.12
CA SER A 315 6.72 -28.34 9.09
C SER A 315 7.33 -28.61 7.69
N LYS A 316 6.58 -28.45 6.60
CA LYS A 316 7.10 -28.52 5.24
C LYS A 316 7.50 -27.15 4.74
N VAL A 317 8.68 -27.03 4.13
CA VAL A 317 9.10 -25.78 3.47
C VAL A 317 8.26 -25.59 2.21
N LEU A 318 7.51 -24.50 2.16
CA LEU A 318 6.72 -24.10 1.00
C LEU A 318 7.54 -23.29 -0.01
N ALA A 319 8.34 -22.35 0.49
CA ALA A 319 9.15 -21.50 -0.36
C ALA A 319 10.35 -20.93 0.38
N ARG A 320 11.32 -20.44 -0.40
CA ARG A 320 12.49 -19.68 0.05
C ARG A 320 12.70 -18.50 -0.86
N TRP A 321 13.19 -17.38 -0.32
CA TRP A 321 13.50 -16.16 -1.06
C TRP A 321 14.60 -15.35 -0.34
N GLY A 322 15.10 -14.30 -0.98
CA GLY A 322 16.13 -13.39 -0.43
C GLY A 322 17.54 -13.65 -0.98
N GLY A 323 17.71 -14.71 -1.80
CA GLY A 323 18.97 -14.97 -2.48
C GLY A 323 19.23 -14.00 -3.64
N ARG A 324 20.52 -13.68 -3.90
CA ARG A 324 20.95 -12.96 -5.10
C ARG A 324 21.12 -13.90 -6.32
N CYS A 325 20.91 -15.18 -6.13
CA CYS A 325 20.93 -16.23 -7.16
C CYS A 325 19.76 -17.19 -6.92
N GLU A 326 19.42 -17.99 -7.93
CA GLU A 326 18.26 -18.89 -7.89
C GLU A 326 18.47 -20.17 -7.06
N MET A 327 19.61 -20.32 -6.37
CA MET A 327 19.98 -21.56 -5.67
C MET A 327 18.92 -22.04 -4.68
N TRP A 328 18.25 -21.10 -4.00
CA TRP A 328 17.27 -21.38 -2.93
C TRP A 328 15.81 -21.21 -3.38
N GLU A 329 15.57 -20.69 -4.59
CA GLU A 329 14.21 -20.40 -5.08
C GLU A 329 13.47 -21.65 -5.60
N ARG A 330 14.18 -22.76 -5.75
CA ARG A 330 13.58 -24.03 -6.17
C ARG A 330 12.93 -24.71 -4.98
N VAL A 331 11.70 -24.37 -4.65
CA VAL A 331 10.85 -25.17 -3.77
C VAL A 331 9.77 -25.83 -4.59
N THR A 332 9.91 -27.12 -4.74
CA THR A 332 8.87 -27.97 -5.30
C THR A 332 7.91 -28.38 -4.20
N SER A 333 6.74 -27.76 -4.14
CA SER A 333 5.53 -28.46 -3.73
C SER A 333 4.32 -27.68 -4.22
N THR A 334 3.77 -28.11 -5.34
CA THR A 334 2.35 -27.97 -5.63
C THR A 334 1.57 -28.43 -4.40
N LEU A 335 0.83 -27.54 -3.78
CA LEU A 335 -0.29 -27.90 -2.92
C LEU A 335 -1.34 -28.52 -3.85
N GLY A 336 -1.26 -29.81 -4.04
CA GLY A 336 -2.13 -30.56 -4.93
C GLY A 336 -2.20 -31.99 -4.51
N GLY A 337 -3.32 -32.39 -3.95
CA GLY A 337 -3.68 -33.73 -3.59
C GLY A 337 -4.88 -33.77 -2.69
#